data_01d0328342320d8713e9c50cde1ba45e
#
_entry.id   01d0328342320d8713e9c50cde1ba45e
#
_cell.length_a   1.000
_cell.length_b   1.000
_cell.length_c   1.000
_cell.angle_alpha   90.00
_cell.angle_beta   90.00
_cell.angle_gamma   90.00
#
_symmetry.space_group_name_H-M   'P 1'
#
loop_
_entity.id
_entity.type
_entity.pdbx_description
1 polymer ?
#
loop_
_entity_poly.entity_id
_entity_poly.type
_entity_poly.pdbx_seq_one_letter_code
_entity_poly.pdbx_strand_id
1 'polypeptide(L)'
;MIGIGIGVNEMNKRKGKKDSSAQDSSVSSKITDVVSDSVHDASGQADAVVVDAVNAIRIDHLLKRLAAIDRNKAGADNEIRQLKAEVQKLLTTNRGGVKGIHGFLGETSQVHISNIKAFINGEEPLYILLDDNSMTDYTRGMEIIQQKACQTGGHLGLDAIKRHKTKYPEFVEKGGIYQIPKDMFARYKYLKNLPEDVAGKLRKEDLRLWKYIRTFTEENPDVTIEPMEVSYSDIQAGNIENTVNKVEDHADNEFKQQRQAAHEEYAPTFEEFLKICGISAAIEGGVNAGTEFVQKLKSGKKLRDFTRQDVEDIFGKFAVGCGKGAFRGGLVYVATNIYKIPASVVSAVITAMFGIAHEGYLYCKKQISKEQLMKNSLFIALETAASAGGATLGKHIFKKHPVIGAIAGSILGSAGIGCVRKTVLA
;
A
#
# COMPACT_ATOMS: atom_id res chain seq x y z
N MET A 1 -12.40 12.82 21.29
CA MET A 1 -13.03 12.64 22.60
C MET A 1 -14.54 12.82 22.42
N ILE A 2 -15.29 11.72 22.36
CA ILE A 2 -16.76 11.75 22.47
C ILE A 2 -17.09 10.69 23.50
N GLY A 3 -17.46 11.14 24.70
CA GLY A 3 -17.90 10.30 25.80
C GLY A 3 -19.37 9.95 25.61
N ILE A 4 -19.70 8.67 25.63
CA ILE A 4 -21.07 8.19 25.75
C ILE A 4 -21.24 7.77 27.20
N GLY A 5 -21.91 8.63 28.00
CA GLY A 5 -22.36 8.32 29.34
C GLY A 5 -23.68 7.56 29.25
N ILE A 6 -23.74 6.35 29.79
CA ILE A 6 -24.99 5.63 30.04
C ILE A 6 -25.38 5.86 31.50
N GLY A 7 -26.38 6.69 31.68
CA GLY A 7 -26.98 6.92 32.99
C GLY A 7 -27.93 5.77 33.36
N VAL A 8 -27.67 5.15 34.51
CA VAL A 8 -28.58 4.21 35.18
C VAL A 8 -29.48 5.03 36.09
N ASN A 9 -30.78 5.01 35.82
CA ASN A 9 -31.78 5.63 36.67
C ASN A 9 -32.48 4.58 37.55
N GLU A 10 -32.32 4.71 38.86
CA GLU A 10 -33.10 4.01 39.87
C GLU A 10 -34.54 4.53 39.88
N MET A 11 -35.51 3.65 39.85
CA MET A 11 -36.87 3.95 40.28
C MET A 11 -37.51 2.85 41.10
N ASN A 12 -37.51 3.11 42.37
CA ASN A 12 -38.49 2.94 43.42
C ASN A 12 -39.54 1.79 43.41
N LYS A 13 -39.49 1.11 44.55
CA LYS A 13 -40.44 0.16 45.14
C LYS A 13 -41.87 0.67 45.19
N ARG A 14 -42.85 -0.20 44.82
CA ARG A 14 -44.13 -0.31 45.49
C ARG A 14 -44.54 -1.77 45.69
N LYS A 15 -44.92 -2.09 46.92
CA LYS A 15 -45.48 -3.38 47.40
C LYS A 15 -46.92 -3.63 46.90
N GLY A 16 -47.21 -4.88 46.54
CA GLY A 16 -48.62 -5.33 46.46
C GLY A 16 -48.79 -6.70 45.83
N LYS A 17 -49.06 -7.67 46.72
CA LYS A 17 -49.84 -8.93 46.61
C LYS A 17 -49.20 -10.14 45.85
N LYS A 18 -49.15 -11.19 46.63
CA LYS A 18 -48.88 -12.60 46.36
C LYS A 18 -49.85 -13.23 45.35
N ASP A 19 -49.33 -14.28 44.68
CA ASP A 19 -49.93 -15.40 43.97
C ASP A 19 -49.90 -15.27 42.41
N SER A 20 -48.68 -15.37 41.85
CA SER A 20 -48.44 -15.88 40.47
C SER A 20 -47.01 -16.22 40.27
N SER A 21 -46.26 -16.62 41.31
CA SER A 21 -44.77 -16.60 41.29
C SER A 21 -44.07 -17.83 40.66
N ALA A 22 -44.81 -18.85 40.23
CA ALA A 22 -44.16 -20.05 39.63
C ALA A 22 -44.11 -20.03 38.09
N GLN A 23 -45.03 -19.32 37.44
CA GLN A 23 -45.02 -19.22 35.96
C GLN A 23 -44.14 -18.06 35.43
N ASP A 24 -43.99 -16.99 36.20
CA ASP A 24 -43.21 -15.79 35.80
C ASP A 24 -41.68 -16.03 35.93
N SER A 25 -41.27 -16.90 36.87
CA SER A 25 -39.86 -17.24 37.01
C SER A 25 -39.30 -18.08 35.83
N SER A 26 -40.14 -18.94 35.24
CA SER A 26 -39.75 -19.76 34.09
C SER A 26 -39.68 -18.97 32.79
N VAL A 27 -40.50 -17.94 32.63
CA VAL A 27 -40.50 -17.05 31.47
C VAL A 27 -39.32 -16.06 31.53
N SER A 28 -39.05 -15.53 32.74
CA SER A 28 -37.91 -14.61 32.93
C SER A 28 -36.56 -15.29 32.73
N SER A 29 -36.38 -16.54 33.23
CA SER A 29 -35.13 -17.30 32.97
C SER A 29 -35.00 -17.62 31.49
N LYS A 30 -36.04 -18.05 30.79
CA LYS A 30 -36.00 -18.35 29.36
C LYS A 30 -35.75 -17.10 28.50
N ILE A 31 -36.20 -15.92 28.91
CA ILE A 31 -35.86 -14.65 28.23
C ILE A 31 -34.40 -14.29 28.45
N THR A 32 -33.89 -14.47 29.67
CA THR A 32 -32.49 -14.22 30.01
C THR A 32 -31.55 -15.11 29.19
N ASP A 33 -31.90 -16.40 29.05
CA ASP A 33 -31.10 -17.36 28.28
C ASP A 33 -31.08 -17.00 26.77
N VAL A 34 -32.22 -16.62 26.19
CA VAL A 34 -32.28 -16.21 24.77
C VAL A 34 -31.55 -14.89 24.53
N VAL A 35 -31.65 -13.94 25.46
CA VAL A 35 -30.88 -12.69 25.37
C VAL A 35 -29.38 -12.97 25.50
N SER A 36 -28.98 -13.86 26.39
CA SER A 36 -27.58 -14.27 26.56
C SER A 36 -27.03 -14.93 25.28
N ASP A 37 -27.78 -15.89 24.69
CA ASP A 37 -27.38 -16.57 23.48
C ASP A 37 -27.30 -15.59 22.28
N SER A 38 -28.28 -14.69 22.15
CA SER A 38 -28.32 -13.65 21.11
C SER A 38 -27.19 -12.64 21.27
N VAL A 39 -26.79 -12.29 22.50
CA VAL A 39 -25.64 -11.43 22.79
C VAL A 39 -24.33 -12.16 22.45
N HIS A 40 -24.27 -13.47 22.68
CA HIS A 40 -23.09 -14.27 22.36
C HIS A 40 -22.88 -14.41 20.85
N ASP A 41 -23.94 -14.62 20.09
CA ASP A 41 -23.92 -14.60 18.62
C ASP A 41 -23.57 -13.21 18.05
N ALA A 42 -24.11 -12.14 18.66
CA ALA A 42 -23.79 -10.78 18.30
C ALA A 42 -22.31 -10.44 18.55
N SER A 43 -21.72 -10.92 19.65
CA SER A 43 -20.30 -10.77 19.97
C SER A 43 -19.43 -11.45 18.90
N GLY A 44 -19.79 -12.67 18.47
CA GLY A 44 -19.07 -13.37 17.40
C GLY A 44 -19.11 -12.63 16.07
N GLN A 45 -20.26 -12.06 15.72
CA GLN A 45 -20.38 -11.26 14.48
C GLN A 45 -19.65 -9.91 14.60
N ALA A 46 -19.54 -9.35 15.81
CA ALA A 46 -18.71 -8.15 16.03
C ALA A 46 -17.23 -8.40 15.70
N ASP A 47 -16.68 -9.57 16.06
CA ASP A 47 -15.30 -9.95 15.69
C ASP A 47 -15.12 -10.02 14.17
N ALA A 48 -16.08 -10.65 13.46
CA ALA A 48 -16.05 -10.70 12.00
C ALA A 48 -16.07 -9.31 11.37
N VAL A 49 -16.89 -8.41 11.93
CA VAL A 49 -16.99 -7.02 11.46
C VAL A 49 -15.70 -6.24 11.69
N VAL A 50 -15.05 -6.42 12.84
CA VAL A 50 -13.74 -5.79 13.12
C VAL A 50 -12.68 -6.27 12.13
N VAL A 51 -12.60 -7.58 11.87
CA VAL A 51 -11.67 -8.15 10.89
C VAL A 51 -11.94 -7.62 9.48
N ASP A 52 -13.22 -7.59 9.06
CA ASP A 52 -13.61 -7.05 7.75
C ASP A 52 -13.28 -5.55 7.63
N ALA A 53 -13.48 -4.75 8.68
CA ALA A 53 -13.18 -3.33 8.67
C ALA A 53 -11.66 -3.06 8.53
N VAL A 54 -10.82 -3.78 9.28
CA VAL A 54 -9.38 -3.69 9.20
C VAL A 54 -8.89 -4.09 7.80
N ASN A 55 -9.41 -5.20 7.27
CA ASN A 55 -9.09 -5.65 5.91
C ASN A 55 -9.52 -4.63 4.85
N ALA A 56 -10.71 -4.03 4.98
CA ALA A 56 -11.22 -3.04 4.04
C ALA A 56 -10.34 -1.79 4.01
N ILE A 57 -9.89 -1.29 5.16
CA ILE A 57 -8.98 -0.14 5.26
C ILE A 57 -7.64 -0.48 4.59
N ARG A 58 -7.06 -1.63 4.89
CA ARG A 58 -5.81 -2.09 4.30
C ARG A 58 -5.88 -2.23 2.78
N ILE A 59 -6.96 -2.84 2.28
CA ILE A 59 -7.21 -3.02 0.84
C ILE A 59 -7.42 -1.66 0.16
N ASP A 60 -8.14 -0.73 0.77
CA ASP A 60 -8.35 0.62 0.24
C ASP A 60 -7.01 1.36 0.08
N HIS A 61 -6.12 1.29 1.09
CA HIS A 61 -4.78 1.87 1.01
C HIS A 61 -3.94 1.21 -0.09
N LEU A 62 -3.95 -0.12 -0.19
CA LEU A 62 -3.27 -0.84 -1.27
C LEU A 62 -3.78 -0.41 -2.65
N LEU A 63 -5.09 -0.34 -2.84
CA LEU A 63 -5.69 0.07 -4.12
C LEU A 63 -5.32 1.50 -4.49
N LYS A 64 -5.31 2.42 -3.54
CA LYS A 64 -4.86 3.80 -3.76
C LYS A 64 -3.39 3.85 -4.17
N ARG A 65 -2.52 3.08 -3.50
CA ARG A 65 -1.10 2.99 -3.85
C ARG A 65 -0.89 2.39 -5.23
N LEU A 66 -1.56 1.30 -5.56
CA LEU A 66 -1.51 0.67 -6.89
C LEU A 66 -2.02 1.62 -7.98
N ALA A 67 -3.12 2.32 -7.75
CA ALA A 67 -3.66 3.29 -8.70
C ALA A 67 -2.70 4.47 -8.96
N ALA A 68 -1.92 4.90 -7.96
CA ALA A 68 -0.87 5.90 -8.14
C ALA A 68 0.28 5.37 -9.01
N ILE A 69 0.76 4.14 -8.72
CA ILE A 69 1.79 3.46 -9.51
C ILE A 69 1.32 3.30 -10.97
N ASP A 70 0.06 2.91 -11.19
CA ASP A 70 -0.49 2.70 -12.53
C ASP A 70 -0.59 4.00 -13.33
N ARG A 71 -0.98 5.12 -12.69
CA ARG A 71 -0.97 6.44 -13.34
C ARG A 71 0.44 6.85 -13.74
N ASN A 72 1.41 6.68 -12.85
CA ASN A 72 2.81 7.02 -13.14
C ASN A 72 3.37 6.13 -14.24
N LYS A 73 3.07 4.82 -14.22
CA LYS A 73 3.45 3.92 -15.32
C LYS A 73 2.86 4.36 -16.65
N ALA A 74 1.58 4.70 -16.69
CA ALA A 74 0.95 5.17 -17.91
C ALA A 74 1.59 6.46 -18.46
N GLY A 75 2.02 7.37 -17.57
CA GLY A 75 2.80 8.56 -17.92
C GLY A 75 4.17 8.19 -18.53
N ALA A 76 4.92 7.34 -17.86
CA ALA A 76 6.22 6.85 -18.35
C ALA A 76 6.10 6.10 -19.69
N ASP A 77 5.10 5.22 -19.84
CA ASP A 77 4.83 4.50 -21.10
C ASP A 77 4.49 5.47 -22.25
N ASN A 78 3.83 6.59 -21.95
CA ASN A 78 3.55 7.63 -22.94
C ASN A 78 4.84 8.34 -23.37
N GLU A 79 5.71 8.72 -22.44
CA GLU A 79 7.01 9.33 -22.73
C GLU A 79 7.89 8.37 -23.55
N ILE A 80 7.94 7.08 -23.22
CA ILE A 80 8.68 6.05 -23.97
C ILE A 80 8.17 5.97 -25.41
N ARG A 81 6.86 5.97 -25.62
CA ARG A 81 6.28 5.94 -26.98
C ARG A 81 6.66 7.17 -27.78
N GLN A 82 6.60 8.36 -27.17
CA GLN A 82 7.00 9.60 -27.81
C GLN A 82 8.48 9.59 -28.16
N LEU A 83 9.35 9.20 -27.20
CA LEU A 83 10.78 9.06 -27.44
C LEU A 83 11.07 8.13 -28.62
N LYS A 84 10.45 6.95 -28.68
CA LYS A 84 10.61 6.00 -29.80
C LYS A 84 10.21 6.61 -31.12
N ALA A 85 9.07 7.29 -31.18
CA ALA A 85 8.56 7.90 -32.39
C ALA A 85 9.45 9.05 -32.89
N GLU A 86 9.91 9.90 -31.98
CA GLU A 86 10.78 11.03 -32.32
C GLU A 86 12.18 10.55 -32.73
N VAL A 87 12.76 9.59 -32.02
CA VAL A 87 14.05 8.96 -32.41
C VAL A 87 13.92 8.37 -33.82
N GLN A 88 12.87 7.61 -34.11
CA GLN A 88 12.68 7.02 -35.44
C GLN A 88 12.50 8.09 -36.52
N LYS A 89 11.78 9.17 -36.22
CA LYS A 89 11.64 10.32 -37.15
C LYS A 89 13.01 10.96 -37.42
N LEU A 90 13.81 11.24 -36.38
CA LEU A 90 15.13 11.84 -36.51
C LEU A 90 16.08 10.97 -37.35
N LEU A 91 16.11 9.65 -37.08
CA LEU A 91 16.93 8.70 -37.84
C LEU A 91 16.50 8.63 -39.31
N THR A 92 15.19 8.60 -39.59
CA THR A 92 14.67 8.52 -40.97
C THR A 92 14.93 9.79 -41.76
N THR A 93 14.73 10.96 -41.14
CA THR A 93 14.95 12.26 -41.80
C THR A 93 16.41 12.67 -41.86
N ASN A 94 17.29 11.98 -41.09
CA ASN A 94 18.70 12.31 -40.92
C ASN A 94 18.93 13.82 -40.65
N ARG A 95 18.11 14.38 -39.75
CA ARG A 95 18.11 15.82 -39.40
C ARG A 95 19.51 16.20 -38.87
N GLY A 96 20.09 17.21 -39.48
CA GLY A 96 21.44 17.67 -39.17
C GLY A 96 22.59 16.85 -39.79
N GLY A 97 22.28 15.78 -40.54
CA GLY A 97 23.24 14.88 -41.13
C GLY A 97 24.07 14.09 -40.10
N VAL A 98 25.02 13.27 -40.57
CA VAL A 98 25.81 12.37 -39.72
C VAL A 98 26.52 13.10 -38.56
N LYS A 99 26.90 14.36 -38.73
CA LYS A 99 27.62 15.15 -37.70
C LYS A 99 26.71 15.93 -36.75
N GLY A 100 25.42 16.12 -37.07
CA GLY A 100 24.52 16.93 -36.29
C GLY A 100 23.42 16.15 -35.59
N ILE A 101 23.08 14.97 -36.11
CA ILE A 101 21.94 14.18 -35.64
C ILE A 101 22.00 13.84 -34.14
N HIS A 102 23.22 13.61 -33.60
CA HIS A 102 23.40 13.28 -32.17
C HIS A 102 23.02 14.46 -31.24
N GLY A 103 23.04 15.71 -31.71
CA GLY A 103 22.50 16.84 -30.96
C GLY A 103 21.00 16.68 -30.75
N PHE A 104 20.24 16.51 -31.81
CA PHE A 104 18.77 16.31 -31.73
C PHE A 104 18.37 15.04 -30.97
N LEU A 105 19.12 13.92 -31.18
CA LEU A 105 18.90 12.70 -30.41
C LEU A 105 19.15 12.93 -28.92
N GLY A 106 20.14 13.75 -28.58
CA GLY A 106 20.46 14.10 -27.20
C GLY A 106 19.36 14.96 -26.55
N GLU A 107 18.86 15.99 -27.25
CA GLU A 107 17.78 16.86 -26.76
C GLU A 107 16.51 16.06 -26.48
N THR A 108 16.06 15.26 -27.44
CA THR A 108 14.91 14.38 -27.31
C THR A 108 15.10 13.36 -26.18
N SER A 109 16.28 12.69 -26.13
CA SER A 109 16.55 11.72 -25.07
C SER A 109 16.56 12.35 -23.68
N GLN A 110 17.18 13.53 -23.54
CA GLN A 110 17.24 14.22 -22.25
C GLN A 110 15.86 14.52 -21.71
N VAL A 111 14.99 15.10 -22.53
CA VAL A 111 13.62 15.49 -22.13
C VAL A 111 12.82 14.25 -21.70
N HIS A 112 12.69 13.27 -22.58
CA HIS A 112 11.83 12.11 -22.30
C HIS A 112 12.39 11.22 -21.18
N ILE A 113 13.71 10.97 -21.14
CA ILE A 113 14.31 10.13 -20.09
C ILE A 113 14.16 10.80 -18.72
N SER A 114 14.33 12.12 -18.64
CA SER A 114 14.11 12.86 -17.39
C SER A 114 12.66 12.78 -16.93
N ASN A 115 11.70 12.92 -17.84
CA ASN A 115 10.28 12.79 -17.54
C ASN A 115 9.91 11.35 -17.14
N ILE A 116 10.45 10.33 -17.81
CA ILE A 116 10.27 8.93 -17.42
C ILE A 116 10.77 8.70 -15.98
N LYS A 117 11.93 9.24 -15.62
CA LYS A 117 12.47 9.15 -14.26
C LYS A 117 11.60 9.86 -13.24
N ALA A 118 11.04 11.03 -13.58
CA ALA A 118 10.10 11.74 -12.72
C ALA A 118 8.88 10.85 -12.43
N PHE A 119 8.27 10.24 -13.46
CA PHE A 119 7.17 9.31 -13.25
C PHE A 119 7.54 8.09 -12.39
N ILE A 120 8.74 7.50 -12.59
CA ILE A 120 9.23 6.39 -11.75
C ILE A 120 9.33 6.83 -10.28
N ASN A 121 9.80 8.05 -10.02
CA ASN A 121 9.92 8.60 -8.67
C ASN A 121 8.59 9.09 -8.08
N GLY A 122 7.52 9.14 -8.87
CA GLY A 122 6.24 9.72 -8.47
C GLY A 122 6.24 11.25 -8.43
N GLU A 123 7.11 11.87 -9.21
CA GLU A 123 7.28 13.30 -9.37
C GLU A 123 6.58 13.79 -10.64
N GLU A 124 6.31 15.10 -10.72
CA GLU A 124 5.77 15.71 -11.93
C GLU A 124 6.85 15.85 -13.02
N PRO A 125 6.53 15.51 -14.29
CA PRO A 125 7.44 15.71 -15.40
C PRO A 125 7.58 17.22 -15.70
N LEU A 126 8.82 17.72 -15.66
CA LEU A 126 9.11 19.15 -15.79
C LEU A 126 9.78 19.53 -17.11
N TYR A 127 10.29 18.56 -17.87
CA TYR A 127 11.03 18.84 -19.09
C TYR A 127 10.10 18.99 -20.30
N ILE A 128 10.32 20.05 -21.08
CA ILE A 128 9.57 20.36 -22.32
C ILE A 128 10.56 20.67 -23.43
N LEU A 129 10.52 19.87 -24.51
CA LEU A 129 11.34 20.10 -25.71
C LEU A 129 10.82 21.34 -26.47
N LEU A 130 11.75 22.19 -26.92
CA LEU A 130 11.45 23.33 -27.77
C LEU A 130 12.07 23.06 -29.16
N ASP A 131 11.25 23.10 -30.21
CA ASP A 131 11.72 22.90 -31.61
C ASP A 131 11.51 24.20 -32.42
N ASP A 132 12.03 25.33 -31.89
CA ASP A 132 11.82 26.66 -32.43
C ASP A 132 13.10 27.38 -32.92
N ASN A 133 14.25 26.68 -32.89
CA ASN A 133 15.57 27.22 -33.19
C ASN A 133 15.96 28.47 -32.37
N SER A 134 15.42 28.60 -31.17
CA SER A 134 15.73 29.67 -30.23
C SER A 134 17.11 29.49 -29.54
N MET A 135 17.39 30.34 -28.55
CA MET A 135 18.58 30.18 -27.71
C MET A 135 18.47 29.03 -26.69
N THR A 136 17.35 28.32 -26.65
CA THR A 136 17.00 27.30 -25.65
C THR A 136 16.56 26.04 -26.38
N ASP A 137 17.11 24.87 -26.03
CA ASP A 137 16.71 23.60 -26.63
C ASP A 137 15.49 23.00 -25.91
N TYR A 138 15.42 23.16 -24.59
CA TYR A 138 14.30 22.69 -23.76
C TYR A 138 14.25 23.44 -22.42
N THR A 139 13.13 23.30 -21.72
CA THR A 139 12.95 23.85 -20.37
C THR A 139 12.82 22.74 -19.32
N ARG A 140 13.15 23.08 -18.06
CA ARG A 140 12.86 22.29 -16.85
C ARG A 140 12.06 23.18 -15.89
N GLY A 141 10.75 23.11 -15.98
CA GLY A 141 9.87 24.09 -15.33
C GLY A 141 10.13 25.50 -15.89
N MET A 142 10.61 26.41 -15.03
CA MET A 142 10.97 27.79 -15.45
C MET A 142 12.43 27.95 -15.89
N GLU A 143 13.26 26.93 -15.73
CA GLU A 143 14.66 27.00 -16.14
C GLU A 143 14.80 26.80 -17.65
N ILE A 144 15.62 27.63 -18.29
CA ILE A 144 15.95 27.52 -19.71
C ILE A 144 17.27 26.77 -19.88
N ILE A 145 17.28 25.77 -20.76
CA ILE A 145 18.41 24.85 -20.88
C ILE A 145 18.84 24.76 -22.35
N GLN A 146 20.15 24.88 -22.55
CA GLN A 146 20.80 24.69 -23.85
C GLN A 146 21.75 23.49 -23.77
N GLN A 147 21.52 22.49 -24.60
CA GLN A 147 22.38 21.30 -24.67
C GLN A 147 23.58 21.51 -25.61
N LYS A 148 24.72 20.93 -25.23
CA LYS A 148 25.89 20.88 -26.10
C LYS A 148 26.52 19.48 -26.08
N ALA A 149 26.05 18.64 -26.98
CA ALA A 149 26.55 17.28 -27.17
C ALA A 149 27.48 17.19 -28.38
N CYS A 150 28.67 17.78 -28.28
CA CYS A 150 29.64 17.73 -29.37
C CYS A 150 31.07 17.43 -28.88
N GLN A 151 31.81 16.64 -29.65
CA GLN A 151 33.22 16.28 -29.36
C GLN A 151 34.23 17.10 -30.19
N THR A 152 33.76 18.02 -31.02
CA THR A 152 34.61 18.83 -31.88
C THR A 152 35.69 19.54 -31.05
N GLY A 153 36.95 19.44 -31.45
CA GLY A 153 38.07 20.06 -30.74
C GLY A 153 38.55 19.32 -29.50
N GLY A 154 37.84 18.24 -29.04
CA GLY A 154 38.24 17.49 -27.85
C GLY A 154 38.02 18.23 -26.52
N HIS A 155 37.24 19.31 -26.52
CA HIS A 155 37.01 20.19 -25.36
C HIS A 155 35.67 19.97 -24.67
N LEU A 156 35.11 18.77 -24.75
CA LEU A 156 33.88 18.36 -24.02
C LEU A 156 32.67 19.28 -24.26
N GLY A 157 32.54 19.86 -25.46
CA GLY A 157 31.45 20.79 -25.79
C GLY A 157 31.68 22.24 -25.33
N LEU A 158 32.72 22.56 -24.57
CA LEU A 158 32.96 23.91 -24.03
C LEU A 158 33.14 24.98 -25.12
N ASP A 159 33.76 24.65 -26.27
CA ASP A 159 33.84 25.56 -27.42
C ASP A 159 32.45 25.92 -27.95
N ALA A 160 31.53 24.99 -27.97
CA ALA A 160 30.17 25.24 -28.41
C ALA A 160 29.40 26.11 -27.40
N ILE A 161 29.64 25.91 -26.10
CA ILE A 161 29.11 26.77 -25.02
C ILE A 161 29.64 28.20 -25.19
N LYS A 162 30.95 28.37 -25.38
CA LYS A 162 31.55 29.71 -25.60
C LYS A 162 30.96 30.43 -26.82
N ARG A 163 30.82 29.73 -27.95
CA ARG A 163 30.14 30.30 -29.15
C ARG A 163 28.68 30.66 -28.91
N HIS A 164 27.94 29.81 -28.20
CA HIS A 164 26.55 30.06 -27.89
C HIS A 164 26.39 31.28 -26.96
N LYS A 165 27.18 31.37 -25.88
CA LYS A 165 27.21 32.53 -24.98
C LYS A 165 27.53 33.84 -25.74
N THR A 166 28.51 33.79 -26.67
CA THR A 166 28.82 34.97 -27.49
C THR A 166 27.67 35.40 -28.40
N LYS A 167 26.90 34.44 -28.92
CA LYS A 167 25.76 34.70 -29.81
C LYS A 167 24.53 35.17 -29.05
N TYR A 168 24.34 34.63 -27.84
CA TYR A 168 23.15 34.84 -27.00
C TYR A 168 23.58 35.18 -25.56
N PRO A 169 24.17 36.36 -25.30
CA PRO A 169 24.61 36.74 -23.96
C PRO A 169 23.47 36.76 -22.94
N GLU A 170 22.26 37.14 -23.36
CA GLU A 170 21.06 37.19 -22.56
C GLU A 170 20.63 35.80 -22.01
N PHE A 171 21.11 34.72 -22.60
CA PHE A 171 20.83 33.36 -22.10
C PHE A 171 21.41 33.16 -20.69
N VAL A 172 22.67 33.55 -20.48
CA VAL A 172 23.34 33.44 -19.18
C VAL A 172 22.79 34.49 -18.19
N GLU A 173 22.49 35.70 -18.66
CA GLU A 173 21.89 36.76 -17.85
C GLU A 173 20.52 36.36 -17.28
N LYS A 174 19.75 35.55 -18.00
CA LYS A 174 18.46 34.94 -17.57
C LYS A 174 18.63 33.70 -16.72
N GLY A 175 19.85 33.33 -16.31
CA GLY A 175 20.14 32.12 -15.51
C GLY A 175 20.09 30.83 -16.34
N GLY A 176 20.33 30.91 -17.65
CA GLY A 176 20.35 29.74 -18.54
C GLY A 176 21.42 28.71 -18.15
N ILE A 177 21.07 27.45 -18.28
CA ILE A 177 21.89 26.31 -17.89
C ILE A 177 22.35 25.57 -19.14
N TYR A 178 23.65 25.24 -19.21
CA TYR A 178 24.17 24.36 -20.24
C TYR A 178 24.18 22.93 -19.76
N GLN A 179 23.72 21.99 -20.57
CA GLN A 179 23.86 20.56 -20.29
C GLN A 179 24.77 19.89 -21.32
N ILE A 180 25.68 19.06 -20.82
CA ILE A 180 26.57 18.21 -21.64
C ILE A 180 26.38 16.74 -21.24
N PRO A 181 26.68 15.78 -22.13
CA PRO A 181 26.60 14.35 -21.83
C PRO A 181 27.27 13.99 -20.50
N LYS A 182 26.64 13.07 -19.74
CA LYS A 182 27.07 12.75 -18.37
C LYS A 182 28.52 12.28 -18.25
N ASP A 183 29.01 11.56 -19.24
CA ASP A 183 30.41 11.11 -19.33
C ASP A 183 31.38 12.30 -19.55
N MET A 184 30.99 13.24 -20.41
CA MET A 184 31.74 14.49 -20.62
C MET A 184 31.74 15.37 -19.37
N PHE A 185 30.56 15.48 -18.70
CA PHE A 185 30.43 16.23 -17.45
C PHE A 185 31.30 15.62 -16.33
N ALA A 186 31.29 14.31 -16.18
CA ALA A 186 32.11 13.62 -15.19
C ALA A 186 33.62 13.94 -15.43
N ARG A 187 34.07 13.89 -16.67
CA ARG A 187 35.44 14.25 -17.03
C ARG A 187 35.73 15.73 -16.80
N TYR A 188 34.83 16.63 -17.20
CA TYR A 188 34.91 18.06 -16.91
C TYR A 188 35.05 18.33 -15.40
N LYS A 189 34.14 17.76 -14.57
CA LYS A 189 34.15 17.94 -13.11
C LYS A 189 35.44 17.42 -12.47
N TYR A 190 35.91 16.24 -12.92
CA TYR A 190 37.16 15.68 -12.44
C TYR A 190 38.36 16.61 -12.74
N LEU A 191 38.51 17.02 -13.99
CA LEU A 191 39.67 17.88 -14.41
C LEU A 191 39.57 19.29 -13.81
N LYS A 192 38.38 19.89 -13.73
CA LYS A 192 38.15 21.20 -13.11
C LYS A 192 38.66 21.25 -11.66
N ASN A 193 38.47 20.18 -10.91
CA ASN A 193 38.81 20.10 -9.49
C ASN A 193 40.21 19.56 -9.23
N LEU A 194 40.99 19.23 -10.28
CA LEU A 194 42.31 18.64 -10.13
C LEU A 194 43.36 19.71 -9.76
N PRO A 195 44.14 19.55 -8.66
CA PRO A 195 45.21 20.44 -8.30
C PRO A 195 46.32 20.50 -9.36
N GLU A 196 47.01 21.62 -9.45
CA GLU A 196 48.03 21.87 -10.49
C GLU A 196 49.25 20.92 -10.42
N ASP A 197 49.67 20.60 -9.21
CA ASP A 197 50.77 19.64 -8.95
C ASP A 197 50.46 18.23 -9.43
N VAL A 198 49.18 17.83 -9.36
CA VAL A 198 48.69 16.55 -9.87
C VAL A 198 48.48 16.61 -11.38
N ALA A 199 47.94 17.73 -11.88
CA ALA A 199 47.71 17.94 -13.31
C ALA A 199 48.97 17.87 -14.14
N GLY A 200 50.11 18.31 -13.60
CA GLY A 200 51.43 18.21 -14.27
C GLY A 200 51.85 16.77 -14.61
N LYS A 201 51.25 15.76 -13.96
CA LYS A 201 51.51 14.33 -14.20
C LYS A 201 50.57 13.69 -15.23
N LEU A 202 49.60 14.43 -15.74
CA LEU A 202 48.65 13.94 -16.72
C LEU A 202 49.32 13.65 -18.07
N ARG A 203 48.66 12.78 -18.85
CA ARG A 203 49.03 12.62 -20.27
C ARG A 203 48.86 13.95 -21.01
N LYS A 204 49.64 14.15 -22.05
CA LYS A 204 49.69 15.40 -22.82
C LYS A 204 48.31 15.92 -23.27
N GLU A 205 47.43 15.01 -23.66
CA GLU A 205 46.06 15.36 -24.08
C GLU A 205 45.19 15.83 -22.89
N ASP A 206 45.24 15.12 -21.77
CA ASP A 206 44.51 15.47 -20.56
C ASP A 206 45.04 16.77 -19.93
N LEU A 207 46.33 17.01 -19.99
CA LEU A 207 46.94 18.26 -19.52
C LEU A 207 46.50 19.46 -20.39
N ARG A 208 46.36 19.26 -21.71
CA ARG A 208 45.80 20.30 -22.60
C ARG A 208 44.36 20.60 -22.26
N LEU A 209 43.56 19.56 -22.08
CA LEU A 209 42.17 19.70 -21.72
C LEU A 209 41.98 20.36 -20.32
N TRP A 210 42.81 19.96 -19.34
CA TRP A 210 42.83 20.58 -18.01
C TRP A 210 43.11 22.07 -18.08
N LYS A 211 44.15 22.50 -18.83
CA LYS A 211 44.49 23.91 -19.07
C LYS A 211 43.33 24.64 -19.70
N TYR A 212 42.70 24.04 -20.72
CA TYR A 212 41.55 24.62 -21.40
C TYR A 212 40.35 24.82 -20.45
N ILE A 213 40.07 23.83 -19.64
CA ILE A 213 38.96 23.92 -18.65
C ILE A 213 39.21 25.05 -17.65
N ARG A 214 40.42 25.20 -17.16
CA ARG A 214 40.80 26.30 -16.25
C ARG A 214 40.55 27.65 -16.88
N THR A 215 41.16 27.90 -18.05
CA THR A 215 40.96 29.14 -18.82
C THR A 215 39.47 29.40 -19.09
N PHE A 216 38.75 28.38 -19.56
CA PHE A 216 37.30 28.51 -19.79
C PHE A 216 36.54 28.92 -18.53
N THR A 217 36.83 28.32 -17.37
CA THR A 217 36.16 28.62 -16.12
C THR A 217 36.49 30.01 -15.60
N GLU A 218 37.73 30.47 -15.76
CA GLU A 218 38.18 31.80 -15.39
C GLU A 218 37.54 32.88 -16.28
N GLU A 219 37.41 32.64 -17.58
CA GLU A 219 36.77 33.54 -18.55
C GLU A 219 35.24 33.55 -18.46
N ASN A 220 34.64 32.50 -17.91
CA ASN A 220 33.17 32.32 -17.86
C ASN A 220 32.69 31.88 -16.48
N PRO A 221 32.88 32.70 -15.44
CA PRO A 221 32.49 32.35 -14.06
C PRO A 221 30.95 32.28 -13.87
N ASP A 222 30.22 32.91 -14.76
CA ASP A 222 28.76 33.03 -14.80
C ASP A 222 28.07 31.83 -15.49
N VAL A 223 28.84 30.94 -16.14
CA VAL A 223 28.30 29.78 -16.87
C VAL A 223 28.04 28.61 -15.93
N THR A 224 26.79 28.17 -15.87
CA THR A 224 26.38 26.94 -15.18
C THR A 224 26.36 25.77 -16.15
N ILE A 225 27.03 24.66 -15.79
CA ILE A 225 27.06 23.42 -16.57
C ILE A 225 26.57 22.26 -15.70
N GLU A 226 25.63 21.49 -16.24
CA GLU A 226 25.05 20.30 -15.60
C GLU A 226 25.23 19.05 -16.49
N PRO A 227 25.12 17.84 -15.89
CA PRO A 227 25.11 16.61 -16.67
C PRO A 227 23.77 16.38 -17.33
N MET A 228 23.77 15.78 -18.51
CA MET A 228 22.62 15.09 -19.08
C MET A 228 22.39 13.74 -18.39
N GLU A 229 21.23 13.15 -18.61
CA GLU A 229 20.88 11.78 -18.19
C GLU A 229 21.62 10.70 -19.00
N VAL A 230 22.04 11.04 -20.21
CA VAL A 230 22.66 10.13 -21.18
C VAL A 230 24.13 10.46 -21.41
N SER A 231 24.92 9.45 -21.77
CA SER A 231 26.30 9.64 -22.22
C SER A 231 26.35 10.02 -23.72
N TYR A 232 27.49 10.49 -24.16
CA TYR A 232 27.68 10.81 -25.60
C TYR A 232 27.51 9.57 -26.47
N SER A 233 27.97 8.40 -26.01
CA SER A 233 27.77 7.13 -26.72
C SER A 233 26.34 6.70 -26.84
N ASP A 234 25.50 7.03 -25.84
CA ASP A 234 24.10 6.63 -25.80
C ASP A 234 23.25 7.32 -26.87
N ILE A 235 23.64 8.53 -27.29
CA ILE A 235 22.92 9.37 -28.25
C ILE A 235 23.47 9.26 -29.69
N GLN A 236 24.38 8.33 -29.94
CA GLN A 236 24.86 8.07 -31.31
C GLN A 236 23.80 7.31 -32.11
N ALA A 237 23.60 7.64 -33.38
CA ALA A 237 22.59 7.04 -34.26
C ALA A 237 22.62 5.50 -34.27
N GLY A 238 23.82 4.91 -34.17
CA GLY A 238 23.97 3.44 -34.11
C GLY A 238 23.70 2.81 -32.73
N ASN A 239 23.46 3.61 -31.68
CA ASN A 239 23.27 3.11 -30.32
C ASN A 239 21.97 3.59 -29.66
N ILE A 240 21.35 4.61 -30.20
CA ILE A 240 20.18 5.25 -29.55
C ILE A 240 18.99 4.29 -29.34
N GLU A 241 18.70 3.39 -30.28
CA GLU A 241 17.63 2.42 -30.13
C GLU A 241 17.91 1.46 -28.96
N ASN A 242 19.14 1.03 -28.77
CA ASN A 242 19.55 0.22 -27.63
C ASN A 242 19.42 1.01 -26.31
N THR A 243 19.71 2.31 -26.32
CA THR A 243 19.52 3.20 -25.17
C THR A 243 18.06 3.29 -24.79
N VAL A 244 17.17 3.53 -25.77
CA VAL A 244 15.71 3.59 -25.55
C VAL A 244 15.16 2.27 -24.98
N ASN A 245 15.59 1.13 -25.53
CA ASN A 245 15.16 -0.17 -25.01
C ASN A 245 15.61 -0.40 -23.56
N LYS A 246 16.85 -0.01 -23.20
CA LYS A 246 17.33 -0.09 -21.82
C LYS A 246 16.50 0.79 -20.86
N VAL A 247 16.08 1.97 -21.31
CA VAL A 247 15.23 2.86 -20.50
C VAL A 247 13.86 2.25 -20.29
N GLU A 248 13.25 1.66 -21.33
CA GLU A 248 11.98 0.93 -21.23
C GLU A 248 12.08 -0.24 -20.25
N ASP A 249 13.08 -1.13 -20.43
CA ASP A 249 13.30 -2.28 -19.54
C ASP A 249 13.51 -1.83 -18.08
N HIS A 250 14.27 -0.75 -17.87
CA HIS A 250 14.47 -0.20 -16.54
C HIS A 250 13.16 0.31 -15.94
N ALA A 251 12.37 1.08 -16.67
CA ALA A 251 11.09 1.60 -16.21
C ALA A 251 10.11 0.46 -15.85
N ASP A 252 10.00 -0.56 -16.70
CA ASP A 252 9.14 -1.72 -16.45
C ASP A 252 9.57 -2.49 -15.19
N ASN A 253 10.87 -2.68 -14.99
CA ASN A 253 11.39 -3.34 -13.80
C ASN A 253 11.12 -2.53 -12.52
N GLU A 254 11.31 -1.21 -12.54
CA GLU A 254 11.04 -0.33 -11.40
C GLU A 254 9.56 -0.35 -11.01
N PHE A 255 8.64 -0.21 -11.96
CA PHE A 255 7.20 -0.28 -11.67
C PHE A 255 6.77 -1.67 -11.18
N LYS A 256 7.38 -2.74 -11.68
CA LYS A 256 7.14 -4.09 -11.17
C LYS A 256 7.59 -4.22 -9.71
N GLN A 257 8.76 -3.70 -9.37
CA GLN A 257 9.27 -3.69 -8.00
C GLN A 257 8.39 -2.85 -7.08
N GLN A 258 7.96 -1.65 -7.51
CA GLN A 258 7.05 -0.80 -6.75
C GLN A 258 5.72 -1.48 -6.46
N ARG A 259 5.14 -2.19 -7.43
CA ARG A 259 3.91 -2.98 -7.22
C ARG A 259 4.12 -4.11 -6.22
N GLN A 260 5.23 -4.83 -6.33
CA GLN A 260 5.56 -5.88 -5.38
C GLN A 260 5.75 -5.32 -3.97
N ALA A 261 6.50 -4.22 -3.83
CA ALA A 261 6.70 -3.54 -2.55
C ALA A 261 5.38 -3.06 -1.94
N ALA A 262 4.45 -2.52 -2.76
CA ALA A 262 3.12 -2.15 -2.28
C ALA A 262 2.33 -3.35 -1.76
N HIS A 263 2.34 -4.49 -2.45
CA HIS A 263 1.70 -5.71 -1.96
C HIS A 263 2.34 -6.24 -0.67
N GLU A 264 3.64 -6.09 -0.50
CA GLU A 264 4.35 -6.48 0.72
C GLU A 264 4.07 -5.53 1.89
N GLU A 265 4.01 -4.22 1.62
CA GLU A 265 3.71 -3.18 2.61
C GLU A 265 2.31 -3.36 3.21
N TYR A 266 1.32 -3.67 2.37
CA TYR A 266 -0.07 -3.88 2.77
C TYR A 266 -0.45 -5.35 2.93
N ALA A 267 0.51 -6.26 3.15
CA ALA A 267 0.24 -7.64 3.50
C ALA A 267 -0.31 -7.74 4.94
N PRO A 268 -1.17 -8.74 5.25
CA PRO A 268 -1.59 -9.01 6.62
C PRO A 268 -0.41 -9.18 7.56
N THR A 269 -0.45 -8.50 8.73
CA THR A 269 0.67 -8.49 9.68
C THR A 269 0.32 -9.20 10.98
N PHE A 270 1.35 -9.66 11.69
CA PHE A 270 1.19 -10.21 13.04
C PHE A 270 0.73 -9.14 14.04
N GLU A 271 1.11 -7.88 13.83
CA GLU A 271 0.64 -6.76 14.66
C GLU A 271 -0.86 -6.52 14.52
N GLU A 272 -1.40 -6.57 13.29
CA GLU A 272 -2.84 -6.53 13.07
C GLU A 272 -3.56 -7.69 13.75
N PHE A 273 -3.03 -8.91 13.62
CA PHE A 273 -3.53 -10.09 14.32
C PHE A 273 -3.62 -9.86 15.83
N LEU A 274 -2.55 -9.34 16.46
CA LEU A 274 -2.54 -9.04 17.89
C LEU A 274 -3.57 -7.96 18.27
N LYS A 275 -3.69 -6.91 17.47
CA LYS A 275 -4.69 -5.85 17.69
C LYS A 275 -6.11 -6.42 17.64
N ILE A 276 -6.39 -7.27 16.68
CA ILE A 276 -7.70 -7.91 16.57
C ILE A 276 -7.99 -8.82 17.76
N CYS A 277 -7.02 -9.66 18.13
CA CYS A 277 -7.16 -10.49 19.33
C CYS A 277 -7.43 -9.65 20.60
N GLY A 278 -6.73 -8.52 20.76
CA GLY A 278 -6.94 -7.59 21.86
C GLY A 278 -8.33 -6.93 21.85
N ILE A 279 -8.80 -6.51 20.69
CA ILE A 279 -10.14 -5.93 20.52
C ILE A 279 -11.22 -6.98 20.84
N SER A 280 -11.09 -8.19 20.31
CA SER A 280 -12.02 -9.28 20.52
C SER A 280 -12.05 -9.73 22.00
N ALA A 281 -10.88 -9.77 22.67
CA ALA A 281 -10.82 -10.01 24.11
C ALA A 281 -11.52 -8.90 24.91
N ALA A 282 -11.39 -7.64 24.47
CA ALA A 282 -12.08 -6.51 25.11
C ALA A 282 -13.59 -6.55 24.92
N ILE A 283 -14.08 -7.02 23.79
CA ILE A 283 -15.50 -7.19 23.50
C ILE A 283 -16.12 -8.24 24.44
N GLU A 284 -15.45 -9.38 24.66
CA GLU A 284 -15.96 -10.47 25.50
C GLU A 284 -15.55 -10.38 26.98
N GLY A 285 -14.35 -9.89 27.29
CA GLY A 285 -13.75 -9.96 28.63
C GLY A 285 -13.41 -8.64 29.31
N GLY A 286 -13.64 -7.52 28.64
CA GLY A 286 -13.26 -6.19 29.13
C GLY A 286 -11.81 -5.80 28.80
N VAL A 287 -11.53 -4.48 28.90
CA VAL A 287 -10.28 -3.84 28.38
C VAL A 287 -8.98 -4.42 29.00
N ASN A 288 -9.02 -4.88 30.25
CA ASN A 288 -7.84 -5.40 30.94
C ASN A 288 -7.34 -6.74 30.37
N ALA A 289 -8.26 -7.60 29.93
CA ALA A 289 -7.90 -8.90 29.32
C ALA A 289 -7.21 -8.73 27.95
N GLY A 290 -7.62 -7.73 27.17
CA GLY A 290 -7.03 -7.43 25.87
C GLY A 290 -5.60 -6.91 25.95
N THR A 291 -5.28 -6.07 26.95
CA THR A 291 -3.93 -5.50 27.13
C THR A 291 -2.90 -6.51 27.63
N GLU A 292 -3.27 -7.38 28.57
CA GLU A 292 -2.39 -8.48 29.02
C GLU A 292 -2.06 -9.46 27.89
N PHE A 293 -3.02 -9.71 27.03
CA PHE A 293 -2.88 -10.61 25.89
C PHE A 293 -1.86 -10.10 24.86
N VAL A 294 -1.98 -8.85 24.44
CA VAL A 294 -1.05 -8.24 23.47
C VAL A 294 0.38 -8.22 23.99
N GLN A 295 0.59 -8.07 25.31
CA GLN A 295 1.93 -8.08 25.91
C GLN A 295 2.57 -9.48 25.92
N LYS A 296 1.77 -10.55 26.04
CA LYS A 296 2.27 -11.93 26.09
C LYS A 296 2.67 -12.53 24.74
N LEU A 297 2.19 -11.96 23.60
CA LEU A 297 2.36 -12.54 22.27
C LEU A 297 3.32 -11.79 21.34
N LYS A 298 4.15 -10.89 21.83
CA LYS A 298 5.15 -10.19 20.99
C LYS A 298 6.18 -11.18 20.43
N SER A 299 5.94 -11.64 19.19
CA SER A 299 6.92 -12.34 18.37
C SER A 299 7.19 -11.53 17.09
N GLY A 300 8.45 -11.44 16.66
CA GLY A 300 8.84 -10.64 15.50
C GLY A 300 8.53 -11.26 14.11
N LYS A 301 7.76 -12.35 14.04
CA LYS A 301 7.43 -13.04 12.78
C LYS A 301 6.29 -12.33 12.02
N LYS A 302 6.41 -12.20 10.70
CA LYS A 302 5.30 -11.73 9.83
C LYS A 302 4.29 -12.87 9.64
N LEU A 303 3.02 -12.53 9.50
CA LEU A 303 1.93 -13.53 9.39
C LEU A 303 2.11 -14.51 8.21
N ARG A 304 2.69 -14.03 7.10
CA ARG A 304 3.02 -14.86 5.92
C ARG A 304 4.06 -15.94 6.19
N ASP A 305 4.88 -15.76 7.24
CA ASP A 305 5.98 -16.65 7.60
C ASP A 305 5.55 -17.64 8.69
N PHE A 306 4.25 -17.65 9.06
CA PHE A 306 3.68 -18.60 10.02
C PHE A 306 3.51 -19.96 9.37
N THR A 307 4.15 -20.96 9.96
CA THR A 307 3.93 -22.35 9.60
C THR A 307 2.67 -22.88 10.28
N ARG A 308 2.17 -24.03 9.82
CA ARG A 308 1.07 -24.73 10.51
C ARG A 308 1.38 -24.97 11.99
N GLN A 309 2.63 -25.30 12.32
CA GLN A 309 3.10 -25.51 13.69
C GLN A 309 3.01 -24.22 14.52
N ASP A 310 3.42 -23.06 13.96
CA ASP A 310 3.30 -21.77 14.65
C ASP A 310 1.84 -21.45 14.98
N VAL A 311 0.93 -21.76 14.07
CA VAL A 311 -0.51 -21.59 14.26
C VAL A 311 -1.03 -22.53 15.38
N GLU A 312 -0.64 -23.80 15.37
CA GLU A 312 -1.01 -24.79 16.39
C GLU A 312 -0.46 -24.41 17.76
N ASP A 313 0.79 -23.95 17.85
CA ASP A 313 1.43 -23.50 19.11
C ASP A 313 0.76 -22.23 19.66
N ILE A 314 0.39 -21.29 18.79
CA ILE A 314 -0.38 -20.11 19.17
C ILE A 314 -1.74 -20.55 19.73
N PHE A 315 -2.47 -21.40 19.03
CA PHE A 315 -3.77 -21.88 19.51
C PHE A 315 -3.65 -22.71 20.79
N GLY A 316 -2.61 -23.51 20.98
CA GLY A 316 -2.35 -24.22 22.22
C GLY A 316 -2.15 -23.28 23.42
N LYS A 317 -1.40 -22.17 23.22
CA LYS A 317 -1.21 -21.14 24.26
C LYS A 317 -2.48 -20.34 24.52
N PHE A 318 -3.30 -20.10 23.50
CA PHE A 318 -4.62 -19.46 23.63
C PHE A 318 -5.60 -20.25 24.47
N ALA A 319 -5.64 -21.57 24.27
CA ALA A 319 -6.56 -22.44 25.01
C ALA A 319 -6.32 -22.44 26.53
N VAL A 320 -5.12 -22.09 26.97
CA VAL A 320 -4.68 -22.18 28.39
C VAL A 320 -4.72 -20.81 29.10
N GLY A 321 -4.65 -19.68 28.37
CA GLY A 321 -4.37 -18.38 29.03
C GLY A 321 -5.15 -17.17 28.54
N CYS A 322 -5.94 -17.31 27.50
CA CYS A 322 -6.64 -16.18 26.89
C CYS A 322 -8.15 -16.39 26.88
N GLY A 323 -8.92 -15.33 27.14
CA GLY A 323 -10.37 -15.39 27.10
C GLY A 323 -10.91 -15.82 25.72
N LYS A 324 -12.13 -16.35 25.69
CA LYS A 324 -12.79 -16.85 24.48
C LYS A 324 -12.76 -15.85 23.30
N GLY A 325 -12.86 -14.53 23.59
CA GLY A 325 -12.85 -13.48 22.60
C GLY A 325 -11.53 -13.38 21.82
N ALA A 326 -10.40 -13.36 22.49
CA ALA A 326 -9.11 -13.33 21.83
C ALA A 326 -8.90 -14.53 20.89
N PHE A 327 -9.28 -15.72 21.35
CA PHE A 327 -9.22 -16.94 20.56
C PHE A 327 -10.10 -16.84 19.30
N ARG A 328 -11.37 -16.39 19.45
CA ARG A 328 -12.31 -16.22 18.37
C ARG A 328 -11.81 -15.21 17.34
N GLY A 329 -11.46 -13.99 17.78
CA GLY A 329 -10.95 -12.95 16.89
C GLY A 329 -9.69 -13.36 16.13
N GLY A 330 -8.76 -14.04 16.80
CA GLY A 330 -7.56 -14.60 16.19
C GLY A 330 -7.88 -15.65 15.11
N LEU A 331 -8.79 -16.58 15.38
CA LEU A 331 -9.25 -17.58 14.40
C LEU A 331 -9.91 -16.94 13.19
N VAL A 332 -10.80 -15.96 13.42
CA VAL A 332 -11.45 -15.23 12.32
C VAL A 332 -10.42 -14.53 11.47
N TYR A 333 -9.45 -13.83 12.07
CA TYR A 333 -8.40 -13.14 11.33
C TYR A 333 -7.53 -14.10 10.49
N VAL A 334 -7.06 -15.20 11.07
CA VAL A 334 -6.23 -16.21 10.38
C VAL A 334 -7.02 -16.85 9.23
N ALA A 335 -8.23 -17.32 9.50
CA ALA A 335 -9.05 -17.96 8.48
C ALA A 335 -9.39 -17.01 7.31
N THR A 336 -9.66 -15.74 7.60
CA THR A 336 -9.98 -14.74 6.58
C THR A 336 -8.74 -14.35 5.76
N ASN A 337 -7.59 -14.13 6.40
CA ASN A 337 -6.40 -13.61 5.71
C ASN A 337 -5.52 -14.69 5.09
N ILE A 338 -5.43 -15.87 5.70
CA ILE A 338 -4.61 -16.99 5.19
C ILE A 338 -5.44 -17.89 4.28
N TYR A 339 -6.61 -18.34 4.75
CA TYR A 339 -7.44 -19.31 4.03
C TYR A 339 -8.51 -18.67 3.14
N LYS A 340 -8.61 -17.33 3.13
CA LYS A 340 -9.57 -16.55 2.30
C LYS A 340 -11.04 -16.90 2.54
N ILE A 341 -11.39 -17.35 3.73
CA ILE A 341 -12.77 -17.66 4.12
C ILE A 341 -13.44 -16.36 4.62
N PRO A 342 -14.69 -16.03 4.21
CA PRO A 342 -15.37 -14.83 4.70
C PRO A 342 -15.47 -14.82 6.24
N ALA A 343 -15.15 -13.69 6.87
CA ALA A 343 -15.07 -13.53 8.33
C ALA A 343 -16.39 -13.90 9.02
N SER A 344 -17.55 -13.53 8.44
CA SER A 344 -18.87 -13.86 8.95
C SER A 344 -19.15 -15.38 8.99
N VAL A 345 -18.67 -16.11 7.99
CA VAL A 345 -18.81 -17.58 7.95
C VAL A 345 -17.92 -18.23 9.02
N VAL A 346 -16.66 -17.79 9.13
CA VAL A 346 -15.75 -18.30 10.15
C VAL A 346 -16.30 -18.05 11.54
N SER A 347 -16.80 -16.85 11.82
CA SER A 347 -17.39 -16.49 13.11
C SER A 347 -18.60 -17.36 13.45
N ALA A 348 -19.50 -17.58 12.49
CA ALA A 348 -20.65 -18.45 12.68
C ALA A 348 -20.24 -19.89 13.00
N VAL A 349 -19.29 -20.45 12.26
CA VAL A 349 -18.77 -21.81 12.52
C VAL A 349 -18.17 -21.94 13.92
N ILE A 350 -17.34 -20.95 14.33
CA ILE A 350 -16.73 -20.95 15.67
C ILE A 350 -17.79 -20.87 16.77
N THR A 351 -18.79 -20.01 16.62
CA THR A 351 -19.89 -19.88 17.56
C THR A 351 -20.68 -21.20 17.68
N ALA A 352 -21.01 -21.82 16.55
CA ALA A 352 -21.68 -23.12 16.54
C ALA A 352 -20.85 -24.20 17.25
N MET A 353 -19.52 -24.24 16.98
CA MET A 353 -18.62 -25.21 17.63
C MET A 353 -18.57 -25.04 19.15
N PHE A 354 -18.51 -23.83 19.68
CA PHE A 354 -18.54 -23.58 21.11
C PHE A 354 -19.89 -23.98 21.75
N GLY A 355 -20.98 -23.60 21.09
CA GLY A 355 -22.31 -23.96 21.55
C GLY A 355 -22.53 -25.49 21.61
N ILE A 356 -22.20 -26.18 20.53
CA ILE A 356 -22.32 -27.65 20.45
C ILE A 356 -21.39 -28.34 21.44
N ALA A 357 -20.15 -27.83 21.62
CA ALA A 357 -19.25 -28.36 22.63
C ALA A 357 -19.77 -28.22 24.06
N HIS A 358 -20.46 -27.10 24.36
CA HIS A 358 -21.13 -26.89 25.65
C HIS A 358 -22.27 -27.89 25.87
N GLU A 359 -23.11 -28.10 24.88
CA GLU A 359 -24.19 -29.10 24.94
C GLU A 359 -23.60 -30.53 25.13
N GLY A 360 -22.50 -30.85 24.43
CA GLY A 360 -21.76 -32.09 24.62
C GLY A 360 -21.23 -32.26 26.04
N TYR A 361 -20.72 -31.19 26.66
CA TYR A 361 -20.30 -31.19 28.06
C TYR A 361 -21.48 -31.48 29.01
N LEU A 362 -22.64 -30.81 28.79
CA LEU A 362 -23.86 -31.05 29.60
C LEU A 362 -24.35 -32.51 29.48
N TYR A 363 -24.27 -33.08 28.28
CA TYR A 363 -24.58 -34.49 28.04
C TYR A 363 -23.62 -35.41 28.78
N CYS A 364 -22.30 -35.18 28.71
CA CYS A 364 -21.32 -35.95 29.48
C CYS A 364 -21.52 -35.86 31.00
N LYS A 365 -22.03 -34.71 31.48
CA LYS A 365 -22.44 -34.52 32.89
C LYS A 365 -23.78 -35.15 33.21
N LYS A 366 -24.44 -35.78 32.25
CA LYS A 366 -25.78 -36.39 32.42
C LYS A 366 -26.88 -35.36 32.80
N GLN A 367 -26.69 -34.09 32.44
CA GLN A 367 -27.63 -33.01 32.70
C GLN A 367 -28.68 -32.89 31.59
N ILE A 368 -28.40 -33.41 30.40
CA ILE A 368 -29.33 -33.47 29.26
C ILE A 368 -29.35 -34.85 28.65
N SER A 369 -30.43 -35.21 27.97
CA SER A 369 -30.55 -36.46 27.21
C SER A 369 -29.86 -36.36 25.85
N LYS A 370 -29.60 -37.51 25.20
CA LYS A 370 -29.07 -37.56 23.83
C LYS A 370 -30.00 -36.85 22.83
N GLU A 371 -31.28 -36.98 23.02
CA GLU A 371 -32.27 -36.33 22.18
C GLU A 371 -32.24 -34.80 22.32
N GLN A 372 -32.08 -34.30 23.56
CA GLN A 372 -31.90 -32.88 23.84
C GLN A 372 -30.58 -32.36 23.26
N LEU A 373 -29.48 -33.11 23.40
CA LEU A 373 -28.20 -32.76 22.76
C LEU A 373 -28.37 -32.56 21.24
N MET A 374 -29.02 -33.53 20.58
CA MET A 374 -29.24 -33.44 19.12
C MET A 374 -30.13 -32.26 18.72
N LYS A 375 -31.24 -32.05 19.43
CA LYS A 375 -32.14 -30.92 19.19
C LYS A 375 -31.45 -29.57 19.42
N ASN A 376 -30.75 -29.41 20.55
CA ASN A 376 -30.02 -28.18 20.88
C ASN A 376 -28.94 -27.89 19.88
N SER A 377 -28.12 -28.89 19.51
CA SER A 377 -27.07 -28.74 18.51
C SER A 377 -27.60 -28.31 17.15
N LEU A 378 -28.73 -28.85 16.72
CA LEU A 378 -29.41 -28.45 15.48
C LEU A 378 -29.86 -26.99 15.53
N PHE A 379 -30.48 -26.56 16.63
CA PHE A 379 -30.91 -25.16 16.78
C PHE A 379 -29.73 -24.21 16.85
N ILE A 380 -28.63 -24.54 17.55
CA ILE A 380 -27.40 -23.75 17.57
C ILE A 380 -26.87 -23.54 16.13
N ALA A 381 -26.83 -24.62 15.35
CA ALA A 381 -26.37 -24.53 13.95
C ALA A 381 -27.30 -23.64 13.09
N LEU A 382 -28.60 -23.72 13.27
CA LEU A 382 -29.59 -22.88 12.57
C LEU A 382 -29.51 -21.41 13.02
N GLU A 383 -29.42 -21.14 14.32
CA GLU A 383 -29.27 -19.78 14.87
C GLU A 383 -28.03 -19.10 14.38
N THR A 384 -26.86 -19.79 14.38
CA THR A 384 -25.61 -19.24 13.90
C THR A 384 -25.61 -19.04 12.38
N ALA A 385 -26.21 -19.92 11.61
CA ALA A 385 -26.38 -19.74 10.16
C ALA A 385 -27.27 -18.52 9.84
N ALA A 386 -28.39 -18.36 10.58
CA ALA A 386 -29.30 -17.22 10.44
C ALA A 386 -28.61 -15.89 10.87
N SER A 387 -27.81 -15.93 11.93
CA SER A 387 -26.97 -14.80 12.38
C SER A 387 -26.01 -14.35 11.31
N ALA A 388 -25.26 -15.27 10.68
CA ALA A 388 -24.32 -14.97 9.60
C ALA A 388 -25.03 -14.41 8.35
N GLY A 389 -26.16 -15.01 7.97
CA GLY A 389 -27.02 -14.52 6.88
C GLY A 389 -27.57 -13.12 7.15
N GLY A 390 -28.10 -12.90 8.37
CA GLY A 390 -28.58 -11.62 8.83
C GLY A 390 -27.51 -10.54 8.85
N ALA A 391 -26.30 -10.85 9.32
CA ALA A 391 -25.15 -9.94 9.30
C ALA A 391 -24.79 -9.51 7.87
N THR A 392 -24.80 -10.46 6.93
CA THR A 392 -24.50 -10.18 5.52
C THR A 392 -25.57 -9.27 4.90
N LEU A 393 -26.85 -9.56 5.11
CA LEU A 393 -27.95 -8.72 4.65
C LEU A 393 -27.92 -7.33 5.30
N GLY A 394 -27.65 -7.24 6.60
CA GLY A 394 -27.55 -5.99 7.32
C GLY A 394 -26.45 -5.06 6.78
N LYS A 395 -25.28 -5.61 6.42
CA LYS A 395 -24.23 -4.84 5.73
C LYS A 395 -24.71 -4.23 4.41
N HIS A 396 -25.48 -4.97 3.63
CA HIS A 396 -26.00 -4.51 2.34
C HIS A 396 -27.10 -3.45 2.49
N ILE A 397 -27.97 -3.58 3.49
CA ILE A 397 -29.06 -2.63 3.76
C ILE A 397 -28.50 -1.30 4.30
N PHE A 398 -27.59 -1.37 5.27
CA PHE A 398 -26.98 -0.21 5.92
C PHE A 398 -25.62 0.16 5.30
N LYS A 399 -25.59 0.43 4.00
CA LYS A 399 -24.34 0.72 3.25
C LYS A 399 -23.47 1.83 3.84
N LYS A 400 -24.09 2.86 4.48
CA LYS A 400 -23.35 3.96 5.13
C LYS A 400 -22.72 3.58 6.47
N HIS A 401 -23.26 2.57 7.15
CA HIS A 401 -22.81 2.07 8.44
C HIS A 401 -22.81 0.54 8.45
N PRO A 402 -21.94 -0.11 7.66
CA PRO A 402 -22.01 -1.57 7.45
C PRO A 402 -21.76 -2.37 8.73
N VAL A 403 -20.98 -1.83 9.67
CA VAL A 403 -20.74 -2.44 10.99
C VAL A 403 -22.03 -2.51 11.80
N ILE A 404 -22.76 -1.39 11.91
CA ILE A 404 -24.02 -1.33 12.63
C ILE A 404 -25.05 -2.23 11.95
N GLY A 405 -25.10 -2.22 10.62
CA GLY A 405 -26.00 -3.08 9.84
C GLY A 405 -25.72 -4.57 10.05
N ALA A 406 -24.45 -4.98 10.11
CA ALA A 406 -24.08 -6.36 10.37
C ALA A 406 -24.50 -6.82 11.76
N ILE A 407 -24.25 -6.01 12.79
CA ILE A 407 -24.64 -6.32 14.17
C ILE A 407 -26.17 -6.41 14.30
N ALA A 408 -26.89 -5.42 13.79
CA ALA A 408 -28.37 -5.42 13.83
C ALA A 408 -28.96 -6.61 13.07
N GLY A 409 -28.43 -6.90 11.87
CA GLY A 409 -28.88 -8.03 11.05
C GLY A 409 -28.58 -9.38 11.70
N SER A 410 -27.43 -9.52 12.35
CA SER A 410 -27.06 -10.72 13.13
C SER A 410 -28.06 -10.98 14.27
N ILE A 411 -28.36 -9.95 15.09
CA ILE A 411 -29.30 -10.05 16.19
C ILE A 411 -30.72 -10.43 15.69
N LEU A 412 -31.18 -9.82 14.60
CA LEU A 412 -32.47 -10.15 14.01
C LEU A 412 -32.53 -11.57 13.46
N GLY A 413 -31.45 -12.03 12.82
CA GLY A 413 -31.31 -13.38 12.28
C GLY A 413 -31.39 -14.44 13.38
N SER A 414 -30.59 -14.30 14.43
CA SER A 414 -30.59 -15.26 15.57
C SER A 414 -31.90 -15.21 16.38
N ALA A 415 -32.44 -14.02 16.65
CA ALA A 415 -33.70 -13.86 17.38
C ALA A 415 -34.90 -14.51 16.64
N GLY A 416 -34.93 -14.46 15.30
CA GLY A 416 -35.94 -15.12 14.49
C GLY A 416 -35.98 -16.65 14.71
N ILE A 417 -34.80 -17.29 14.67
CA ILE A 417 -34.69 -18.75 14.94
C ILE A 417 -34.94 -19.06 16.42
N GLY A 418 -34.49 -18.22 17.36
CA GLY A 418 -34.79 -18.37 18.78
C GLY A 418 -36.28 -18.36 19.12
N CYS A 419 -37.09 -17.55 18.41
CA CYS A 419 -38.53 -17.59 18.52
C CYS A 419 -39.10 -18.92 18.02
N VAL A 420 -38.63 -19.44 16.88
CA VAL A 420 -39.05 -20.73 16.33
C VAL A 420 -38.69 -21.87 17.31
N ARG A 421 -37.48 -21.86 17.88
CA ARG A 421 -37.02 -22.82 18.90
C ARG A 421 -38.00 -22.90 20.09
N LYS A 422 -38.39 -21.74 20.61
CA LYS A 422 -39.34 -21.69 21.74
C LYS A 422 -40.72 -22.29 21.39
N THR A 423 -41.21 -22.04 20.17
CA THR A 423 -42.51 -22.54 19.72
C THR A 423 -42.49 -24.06 19.45
N VAL A 424 -41.36 -24.61 19.05
CA VAL A 424 -41.22 -26.05 18.71
C VAL A 424 -40.85 -26.90 19.94
N LEU A 425 -40.25 -26.30 20.97
CA LEU A 425 -39.81 -26.99 22.19
C LEU A 425 -40.77 -26.79 23.37
N ALA A 426 -41.79 -25.92 23.23
CA ALA A 426 -42.89 -25.77 24.17
C ALA A 426 -44.02 -26.79 23.89
#